data_8a5f030d07257a6ebf78c53b09812ec0
#
_entry.id   8a5f030d07257a6ebf78c53b09812ec0
#
_cell.length_a   1.000
_cell.length_b   1.000
_cell.length_c   1.000
_cell.angle_alpha   90.00
_cell.angle_beta   90.00
_cell.angle_gamma   90.00
#
_symmetry.space_group_name_H-M   'P 1'
#
loop_
_entity.id
_entity.type
_entity.pdbx_description
1 polymer ?
#
loop_
_entity_poly.entity_id
_entity_poly.type
_entity_poly.pdbx_seq_one_letter_code
_entity_poly.pdbx_strand_id
1 'polypeptide(L)'
;MKRKGFILMEVLLALLLLSALAAAVFPILGQTAGAMAFMDRRRRAVNEAVFAADFMIEKIRNDLRESAAQMSGNVYRYEAYIWVKDGKNKKKKVRAPYSFFVEGEKLKVRLHNGMSEPVTGENTGSTEMTAFLLPEEGSVFQVQPKGLVNVSFRMESRNPKEVYAVKTAILPYRDFYGVQ
;
A
#
# COMPACT_ATOMS: atom_id res chain seq x y z
N MET A 1 54.18 48.40 -9.95
CA MET A 1 53.80 47.07 -10.53
C MET A 1 53.55 45.94 -9.50
N LYS A 2 53.43 46.19 -8.19
CA LYS A 2 53.23 45.14 -7.14
C LYS A 2 51.79 44.70 -6.88
N ARG A 3 50.76 45.38 -7.39
CA ARG A 3 49.35 45.06 -7.09
C ARG A 3 48.73 43.92 -7.91
N LYS A 4 49.26 43.66 -9.13
CA LYS A 4 48.66 42.60 -10.00
C LYS A 4 48.93 41.16 -9.51
N GLY A 5 50.10 40.94 -8.87
CA GLY A 5 50.44 39.61 -8.33
C GLY A 5 49.66 39.27 -7.05
N PHE A 6 49.25 40.27 -6.27
CA PHE A 6 48.48 40.09 -5.04
C PHE A 6 47.05 39.66 -5.34
N ILE A 7 46.40 40.27 -6.36
CA ILE A 7 45.05 39.92 -6.80
C ILE A 7 44.98 38.47 -7.31
N LEU A 8 46.00 38.02 -8.05
CA LEU A 8 46.03 36.64 -8.56
C LEU A 8 46.13 35.61 -7.42
N MET A 9 46.93 35.92 -6.40
CA MET A 9 47.10 35.05 -5.24
C MET A 9 45.80 34.96 -4.39
N GLU A 10 45.09 36.08 -4.25
CA GLU A 10 43.83 36.16 -3.54
C GLU A 10 42.72 35.36 -4.26
N VAL A 11 42.66 35.45 -5.58
CA VAL A 11 41.71 34.65 -6.40
C VAL A 11 42.03 33.16 -6.31
N LEU A 12 43.30 32.77 -6.36
CA LEU A 12 43.72 31.39 -6.21
C LEU A 12 43.35 30.82 -4.83
N LEU A 13 43.56 31.61 -3.78
CA LEU A 13 43.21 31.22 -2.42
C LEU A 13 41.71 31.10 -2.22
N ALA A 14 40.91 32.02 -2.81
CA ALA A 14 39.48 31.96 -2.81
C ALA A 14 38.92 30.71 -3.53
N LEU A 15 39.49 30.37 -4.71
CA LEU A 15 39.14 29.16 -5.45
C LEU A 15 39.49 27.88 -4.69
N LEU A 16 40.65 27.88 -4.00
CA LEU A 16 41.06 26.74 -3.18
C LEU A 16 40.13 26.55 -1.99
N LEU A 17 39.75 27.62 -1.31
CA LEU A 17 38.75 27.54 -0.21
C LEU A 17 37.37 27.11 -0.72
N LEU A 18 36.92 27.62 -1.87
CA LEU A 18 35.67 27.26 -2.47
C LEU A 18 35.63 25.76 -2.86
N SER A 19 36.75 25.29 -3.45
CA SER A 19 36.85 23.86 -3.81
C SER A 19 36.88 22.94 -2.59
N ALA A 20 37.56 23.35 -1.52
CA ALA A 20 37.56 22.62 -0.25
C ALA A 20 36.16 22.57 0.39
N LEU A 21 35.46 23.71 0.39
CA LEU A 21 34.07 23.79 0.86
C LEU A 21 33.12 22.89 0.01
N ALA A 22 33.23 22.94 -1.31
CA ALA A 22 32.46 22.10 -2.21
C ALA A 22 32.73 20.62 -1.95
N ALA A 23 34.00 20.22 -1.81
CA ALA A 23 34.39 18.86 -1.50
C ALA A 23 33.82 18.33 -0.15
N ALA A 24 33.62 19.22 0.82
CA ALA A 24 33.00 18.86 2.10
C ALA A 24 31.47 18.80 2.03
N VAL A 25 30.82 19.68 1.26
CA VAL A 25 29.35 19.81 1.23
C VAL A 25 28.70 18.79 0.30
N PHE A 26 29.27 18.51 -0.87
CA PHE A 26 28.67 17.59 -1.85
C PHE A 26 28.45 16.17 -1.32
N PRO A 27 29.37 15.54 -0.59
CA PRO A 27 29.10 14.21 0.00
C PRO A 27 27.96 14.22 0.99
N ILE A 28 27.81 15.27 1.80
CA ILE A 28 26.74 15.40 2.78
C ILE A 28 25.41 15.50 2.06
N LEU A 29 25.31 16.31 1.02
CA LEU A 29 24.08 16.43 0.21
C LEU A 29 23.70 15.09 -0.45
N GLY A 30 24.68 14.36 -0.99
CA GLY A 30 24.48 13.06 -1.58
C GLY A 30 23.96 12.02 -0.57
N GLN A 31 24.55 11.97 0.62
CA GLN A 31 24.09 11.09 1.70
C GLN A 31 22.69 11.45 2.17
N THR A 32 22.38 12.74 2.32
CA THR A 32 21.07 13.22 2.74
C THR A 32 19.99 12.86 1.71
N ALA A 33 20.28 13.06 0.42
CA ALA A 33 19.37 12.70 -0.66
C ALA A 33 19.12 11.18 -0.68
N GLY A 34 20.14 10.37 -0.48
CA GLY A 34 20.02 8.92 -0.37
C GLY A 34 19.16 8.48 0.82
N ALA A 35 19.38 9.10 1.99
CA ALA A 35 18.60 8.82 3.18
C ALA A 35 17.11 9.21 3.01
N MET A 36 16.84 10.36 2.38
CA MET A 36 15.46 10.78 2.08
C MET A 36 14.75 9.81 1.14
N ALA A 37 15.42 9.39 0.06
CA ALA A 37 14.86 8.42 -0.87
C ALA A 37 14.61 7.04 -0.22
N PHE A 38 15.45 6.63 0.70
CA PHE A 38 15.26 5.42 1.51
C PHE A 38 14.03 5.55 2.40
N MET A 39 13.89 6.65 3.15
CA MET A 39 12.76 6.90 4.04
C MET A 39 11.44 7.00 3.27
N ASP A 40 11.44 7.61 2.08
CA ASP A 40 10.23 7.73 1.27
C ASP A 40 9.74 6.36 0.77
N ARG A 41 10.65 5.50 0.31
CA ARG A 41 10.31 4.12 -0.08
C ARG A 41 9.74 3.32 1.07
N ARG A 42 10.37 3.40 2.24
CA ARG A 42 9.88 2.77 3.47
C ARG A 42 8.48 3.24 3.83
N ARG A 43 8.27 4.55 3.83
CA ARG A 43 6.97 5.17 4.12
C ARG A 43 5.89 4.69 3.16
N ARG A 44 6.19 4.56 1.86
CA ARG A 44 5.24 4.05 0.86
C ARG A 44 4.82 2.62 1.17
N ALA A 45 5.77 1.73 1.44
CA ALA A 45 5.46 0.34 1.76
C ALA A 45 4.59 0.19 3.01
N VAL A 46 4.88 0.97 4.07
CA VAL A 46 4.05 1.01 5.28
C VAL A 46 2.66 1.55 4.98
N ASN A 47 2.56 2.65 4.25
CA ASN A 47 1.27 3.26 3.91
C ASN A 47 0.41 2.32 3.06
N GLU A 48 0.99 1.60 2.11
CA GLU A 48 0.27 0.59 1.33
C GLU A 48 -0.21 -0.57 2.20
N ALA A 49 0.61 -1.03 3.15
CA ALA A 49 0.20 -2.09 4.08
C ALA A 49 -0.98 -1.66 4.96
N VAL A 50 -0.91 -0.45 5.52
CA VAL A 50 -1.98 0.12 6.35
C VAL A 50 -3.24 0.34 5.50
N PHE A 51 -3.11 0.94 4.32
CA PHE A 51 -4.24 1.17 3.43
C PHE A 51 -4.93 -0.14 3.03
N ALA A 52 -4.17 -1.16 2.64
CA ALA A 52 -4.72 -2.46 2.30
C ALA A 52 -5.46 -3.10 3.49
N ALA A 53 -4.89 -3.01 4.69
CA ALA A 53 -5.50 -3.52 5.90
C ALA A 53 -6.82 -2.81 6.21
N ASP A 54 -6.81 -1.48 6.26
CA ASP A 54 -7.98 -0.66 6.57
C ASP A 54 -9.10 -0.86 5.53
N PHE A 55 -8.74 -0.94 4.26
CA PHE A 55 -9.69 -1.19 3.18
C PHE A 55 -10.34 -2.58 3.32
N MET A 56 -9.56 -3.62 3.60
CA MET A 56 -10.09 -4.95 3.86
C MET A 56 -10.96 -4.98 5.12
N ILE A 57 -10.50 -4.37 6.22
CA ILE A 57 -11.24 -4.31 7.48
C ILE A 57 -12.62 -3.67 7.27
N GLU A 58 -12.67 -2.52 6.60
CA GLU A 58 -13.92 -1.81 6.31
C GLU A 58 -14.89 -2.69 5.51
N LYS A 59 -14.42 -3.31 4.44
CA LYS A 59 -15.28 -4.12 3.55
C LYS A 59 -15.72 -5.42 4.21
N ILE A 60 -14.83 -6.12 4.92
CA ILE A 60 -15.14 -7.36 5.64
C ILE A 60 -16.14 -7.08 6.79
N ARG A 61 -15.93 -5.99 7.53
CA ARG A 61 -16.83 -5.60 8.62
C ARG A 61 -18.24 -5.30 8.14
N ASN A 62 -18.37 -4.69 6.95
CA ASN A 62 -19.64 -4.33 6.32
C ASN A 62 -20.18 -5.40 5.35
N ASP A 63 -19.64 -6.62 5.37
CA ASP A 63 -20.10 -7.71 4.51
C ASP A 63 -21.58 -8.06 4.82
N LEU A 64 -22.39 -8.08 3.78
CA LEU A 64 -23.84 -8.30 3.85
C LEU A 64 -24.26 -9.77 3.66
N ARG A 65 -23.33 -10.69 3.41
CA ARG A 65 -23.65 -12.10 3.20
C ARG A 65 -24.16 -12.73 4.49
N GLU A 66 -25.14 -13.61 4.35
CA GLU A 66 -25.76 -14.31 5.49
C GLU A 66 -24.88 -15.40 6.09
N SER A 67 -23.92 -15.93 5.33
CA SER A 67 -22.95 -16.90 5.84
C SER A 67 -21.54 -16.56 5.37
N ALA A 68 -20.56 -16.75 6.24
CA ALA A 68 -19.15 -16.68 5.92
C ALA A 68 -18.67 -17.87 5.07
N ALA A 69 -19.59 -18.55 4.40
CA ALA A 69 -19.37 -19.81 3.73
C ALA A 69 -18.30 -19.70 2.63
N GLN A 70 -17.34 -20.58 2.74
CA GLN A 70 -16.39 -21.02 1.72
C GLN A 70 -15.44 -19.96 1.19
N MET A 71 -14.42 -19.76 1.97
CA MET A 71 -13.22 -19.09 1.49
C MET A 71 -12.09 -20.08 1.39
N SER A 72 -11.47 -20.12 0.26
CA SER A 72 -10.25 -20.89 0.08
C SER A 72 -9.10 -19.95 -0.21
N GLY A 73 -8.15 -19.93 0.71
CA GLY A 73 -6.83 -19.42 0.44
C GLY A 73 -6.77 -17.88 0.31
N ASN A 74 -6.45 -17.40 -0.87
CA ASN A 74 -6.15 -16.00 -1.14
C ASN A 74 -7.34 -15.20 -1.69
N VAL A 75 -8.57 -15.75 -1.60
CA VAL A 75 -9.80 -15.11 -2.10
C VAL A 75 -10.79 -14.91 -0.98
N TYR A 76 -11.24 -13.69 -0.77
CA TYR A 76 -12.36 -13.35 0.10
C TYR A 76 -13.51 -12.76 -0.71
N ARG A 77 -14.69 -13.38 -0.68
CA ARG A 77 -15.90 -12.87 -1.33
C ARG A 77 -16.74 -12.12 -0.29
N TYR A 78 -17.35 -11.01 -0.68
CA TYR A 78 -18.24 -10.22 0.16
C TYR A 78 -19.34 -9.58 -0.68
N GLU A 79 -20.40 -9.13 -0.03
CA GLU A 79 -21.49 -8.37 -0.66
C GLU A 79 -21.55 -6.97 -0.07
N ALA A 80 -21.78 -5.99 -0.94
CA ALA A 80 -21.98 -4.61 -0.55
C ALA A 80 -23.16 -4.00 -1.31
N TYR A 81 -23.73 -2.92 -0.76
CA TYR A 81 -24.77 -2.18 -1.45
C TYR A 81 -24.18 -1.26 -2.52
N ILE A 82 -24.82 -1.30 -3.69
CA ILE A 82 -24.57 -0.32 -4.76
C ILE A 82 -25.88 0.43 -5.10
N TRP A 83 -25.70 1.62 -5.67
CA TRP A 83 -26.82 2.38 -6.19
C TRP A 83 -26.91 2.18 -7.70
N VAL A 84 -28.00 1.59 -8.14
CA VAL A 84 -28.30 1.37 -9.56
C VAL A 84 -29.43 2.33 -9.97
N LYS A 85 -29.32 2.96 -11.14
CA LYS A 85 -30.42 3.73 -11.72
C LYS A 85 -31.47 2.77 -12.27
N ASP A 86 -32.70 2.87 -11.79
CA ASP A 86 -33.84 2.21 -12.40
C ASP A 86 -34.23 2.93 -13.69
N GLY A 87 -34.90 2.24 -14.63
CA GLY A 87 -35.34 2.82 -15.91
C GLY A 87 -36.16 4.11 -15.81
N LYS A 88 -36.63 4.46 -14.61
CA LYS A 88 -37.30 5.72 -14.27
C LYS A 88 -36.36 6.77 -13.62
N ASN A 89 -35.05 6.66 -13.80
CA ASN A 89 -34.03 7.52 -13.18
C ASN A 89 -34.00 7.54 -11.64
N LYS A 90 -34.78 6.67 -10.97
CA LYS A 90 -34.74 6.54 -9.52
C LYS A 90 -33.55 5.68 -9.10
N LYS A 91 -32.80 6.15 -8.12
CA LYS A 91 -31.69 5.35 -7.54
C LYS A 91 -32.28 4.26 -6.66
N LYS A 92 -31.96 3.00 -6.96
CA LYS A 92 -32.29 1.83 -6.15
C LYS A 92 -31.04 1.25 -5.53
N LYS A 93 -31.10 0.91 -4.24
CA LYS A 93 -30.03 0.23 -3.52
C LYS A 93 -30.13 -1.27 -3.76
N VAL A 94 -29.09 -1.89 -4.29
CA VAL A 94 -29.05 -3.32 -4.63
C VAL A 94 -27.80 -3.95 -4.01
N ARG A 95 -27.89 -5.20 -3.54
CA ARG A 95 -26.72 -5.97 -3.13
C ARG A 95 -25.94 -6.41 -4.36
N ALA A 96 -24.62 -6.32 -4.30
CA ALA A 96 -23.73 -6.71 -5.37
C ALA A 96 -22.52 -7.47 -4.82
N PRO A 97 -22.09 -8.55 -5.52
CA PRO A 97 -20.94 -9.35 -5.10
C PRO A 97 -19.62 -8.67 -5.45
N TYR A 98 -18.66 -8.81 -4.55
CA TYR A 98 -17.28 -8.38 -4.70
C TYR A 98 -16.37 -9.50 -4.22
N SER A 99 -15.10 -9.45 -4.61
CA SER A 99 -14.08 -10.33 -4.02
C SER A 99 -12.73 -9.68 -3.95
N PHE A 100 -12.05 -9.89 -2.83
CA PHE A 100 -10.62 -9.70 -2.72
C PHE A 100 -9.88 -10.93 -3.21
N PHE A 101 -8.76 -10.72 -3.87
CA PHE A 101 -7.86 -11.81 -4.24
C PHE A 101 -6.42 -11.28 -4.39
N VAL A 102 -5.47 -12.19 -4.22
CA VAL A 102 -4.04 -11.87 -4.41
C VAL A 102 -3.59 -12.48 -5.72
N GLU A 103 -3.10 -11.64 -6.60
CA GLU A 103 -2.55 -12.03 -7.92
C GLU A 103 -1.35 -11.16 -8.27
N GLY A 104 -0.24 -11.82 -8.66
CA GLY A 104 1.01 -11.13 -8.99
C GLY A 104 1.56 -10.29 -7.84
N GLU A 105 1.49 -10.83 -6.61
CA GLU A 105 1.97 -10.16 -5.39
C GLU A 105 1.26 -8.83 -5.10
N LYS A 106 0.04 -8.66 -5.61
CA LYS A 106 -0.85 -7.51 -5.39
C LYS A 106 -2.17 -7.95 -4.83
N LEU A 107 -2.71 -7.17 -3.89
CA LEU A 107 -4.11 -7.28 -3.52
C LEU A 107 -4.95 -6.60 -4.59
N LYS A 108 -5.92 -7.32 -5.12
CA LYS A 108 -6.90 -6.82 -6.09
C LYS A 108 -8.31 -6.98 -5.55
N VAL A 109 -9.21 -6.11 -5.98
CA VAL A 109 -10.64 -6.25 -5.77
C VAL A 109 -11.32 -6.51 -7.11
N ARG A 110 -12.15 -7.56 -7.17
CA ARG A 110 -13.07 -7.77 -8.30
C ARG A 110 -14.39 -7.10 -7.99
N LEU A 111 -14.80 -6.20 -8.86
CA LEU A 111 -16.04 -5.47 -8.77
C LEU A 111 -17.21 -6.33 -9.27
N HIS A 112 -18.45 -5.89 -8.94
CA HIS A 112 -19.69 -6.56 -9.34
C HIS A 112 -19.88 -6.69 -10.87
N ASN A 113 -19.22 -5.83 -11.65
CA ASN A 113 -19.23 -5.87 -13.13
C ASN A 113 -18.16 -6.79 -13.72
N GLY A 114 -17.42 -7.54 -12.87
CA GLY A 114 -16.36 -8.45 -13.28
C GLY A 114 -14.97 -7.80 -13.48
N MET A 115 -14.88 -6.48 -13.51
CA MET A 115 -13.59 -5.78 -13.58
C MET A 115 -12.79 -5.98 -12.31
N SER A 116 -11.47 -5.99 -12.45
CA SER A 116 -10.54 -6.12 -11.32
C SER A 116 -9.69 -4.87 -11.21
N GLU A 117 -9.62 -4.32 -10.01
CA GLU A 117 -8.83 -3.12 -9.69
C GLU A 117 -7.76 -3.46 -8.65
N PRO A 118 -6.52 -2.96 -8.79
CA PRO A 118 -5.51 -3.12 -7.78
C PRO A 118 -5.85 -2.28 -6.55
N VAL A 119 -5.71 -2.87 -5.37
CA VAL A 119 -5.78 -2.19 -4.08
C VAL A 119 -4.38 -1.79 -3.62
N THR A 120 -3.38 -2.63 -3.95
CA THR A 120 -1.95 -2.36 -3.68
C THR A 120 -1.18 -2.37 -4.98
N GLY A 121 -0.03 -1.69 -4.99
CA GLY A 121 0.83 -1.64 -6.15
C GLY A 121 0.23 -0.78 -7.26
N GLU A 122 0.36 0.53 -7.17
CA GLU A 122 -0.14 1.48 -8.17
C GLU A 122 0.23 1.09 -9.61
N ASN A 123 -0.77 1.23 -10.51
CA ASN A 123 -0.57 1.18 -11.97
C ASN A 123 0.03 2.47 -12.54
N THR A 124 0.74 3.24 -11.75
CA THR A 124 1.53 4.34 -12.27
C THR A 124 2.66 3.73 -13.05
N GLY A 125 2.78 4.02 -14.32
CA GLY A 125 3.72 3.49 -15.30
C GLY A 125 5.22 3.52 -14.92
N SER A 126 5.54 3.55 -13.64
CA SER A 126 6.84 3.25 -13.09
C SER A 126 6.99 1.74 -12.99
N THR A 127 7.96 1.20 -13.66
CA THR A 127 8.33 -0.21 -13.76
C THR A 127 8.74 -0.86 -12.44
N GLU A 128 8.78 -0.15 -11.33
CA GLU A 128 9.22 -0.66 -10.03
C GLU A 128 8.07 -0.65 -9.03
N MET A 129 7.46 -1.81 -8.84
CA MET A 129 6.68 -2.06 -7.62
C MET A 129 7.58 -1.91 -6.40
N THR A 130 7.20 -1.03 -5.49
CA THR A 130 7.95 -0.77 -4.27
C THR A 130 7.59 -1.71 -3.14
N ALA A 131 6.40 -2.31 -3.19
CA ALA A 131 5.90 -3.22 -2.17
C ALA A 131 5.13 -4.40 -2.77
N PHE A 132 5.31 -5.58 -2.19
CA PHE A 132 4.74 -6.85 -2.63
C PHE A 132 3.93 -7.46 -1.50
N LEU A 133 2.67 -7.80 -1.77
CA LEU A 133 1.79 -8.43 -0.80
C LEU A 133 1.85 -9.95 -0.93
N LEU A 134 2.27 -10.60 0.13
CA LEU A 134 2.40 -12.05 0.23
C LEU A 134 1.59 -12.59 1.41
N PRO A 135 1.01 -13.79 1.32
CA PRO A 135 0.44 -14.45 2.48
C PRO A 135 1.52 -14.76 3.50
N GLU A 136 1.24 -14.60 4.80
CA GLU A 136 2.20 -14.92 5.84
C GLU A 136 2.18 -16.41 6.22
N GLU A 137 1.00 -17.01 6.26
CA GLU A 137 0.78 -18.42 6.66
C GLU A 137 -0.09 -19.17 5.63
N GLY A 138 0.40 -19.31 4.40
CA GLY A 138 -0.26 -20.04 3.34
C GLY A 138 -1.48 -19.38 2.73
N SER A 139 -2.24 -18.57 3.47
CA SER A 139 -3.40 -17.84 2.95
C SER A 139 -3.58 -16.49 3.63
N VAL A 140 -4.03 -15.49 2.85
CA VAL A 140 -4.31 -14.14 3.38
C VAL A 140 -5.58 -14.13 4.23
N PHE A 141 -6.58 -14.93 3.88
CA PHE A 141 -7.87 -14.97 4.54
C PHE A 141 -8.12 -16.34 5.16
N GLN A 142 -8.48 -16.37 6.43
CA GLN A 142 -8.91 -17.57 7.13
C GLN A 142 -10.21 -17.26 7.89
N VAL A 143 -11.28 -17.99 7.57
CA VAL A 143 -12.55 -17.86 8.29
C VAL A 143 -12.60 -18.89 9.39
N GLN A 144 -12.75 -18.42 10.61
CA GLN A 144 -12.91 -19.26 11.79
C GLN A 144 -14.39 -19.62 12.05
N PRO A 145 -14.66 -20.66 12.87
CA PRO A 145 -15.98 -20.89 13.42
C PRO A 145 -16.53 -19.61 14.08
N LYS A 146 -17.81 -19.34 13.94
CA LYS A 146 -18.49 -18.10 14.39
C LYS A 146 -18.24 -16.86 13.51
N GLY A 147 -17.77 -17.02 12.28
CA GLY A 147 -17.70 -15.94 11.30
C GLY A 147 -16.50 -15.00 11.44
N LEU A 148 -15.63 -15.21 12.42
CA LEU A 148 -14.41 -14.41 12.57
C LEU A 148 -13.49 -14.60 11.37
N VAL A 149 -13.08 -13.50 10.74
CA VAL A 149 -12.18 -13.48 9.57
C VAL A 149 -10.81 -13.03 10.01
N ASN A 150 -9.85 -13.93 9.99
CA ASN A 150 -8.45 -13.58 10.17
C ASN A 150 -7.88 -13.13 8.84
N VAL A 151 -7.23 -11.98 8.84
CA VAL A 151 -6.47 -11.44 7.70
C VAL A 151 -5.01 -11.38 8.11
N SER A 152 -4.16 -12.10 7.38
CA SER A 152 -2.74 -12.21 7.66
C SER A 152 -1.95 -12.11 6.37
N PHE A 153 -1.15 -11.07 6.23
CA PHE A 153 -0.28 -10.86 5.08
C PHE A 153 0.98 -10.09 5.48
N ARG A 154 1.98 -10.16 4.62
CA ARG A 154 3.18 -9.34 4.73
C ARG A 154 3.36 -8.51 3.47
N MET A 155 3.81 -7.27 3.64
CA MET A 155 4.28 -6.41 2.57
C MET A 155 5.79 -6.43 2.58
N GLU A 156 6.37 -6.83 1.45
CA GLU A 156 7.82 -6.83 1.27
C GLU A 156 8.23 -5.68 0.36
N SER A 157 9.23 -4.92 0.78
CA SER A 157 9.94 -3.98 -0.07
C SER A 157 11.25 -4.60 -0.52
N ARG A 158 11.58 -4.51 -1.83
CA ARG A 158 12.84 -5.07 -2.35
C ARG A 158 14.04 -4.16 -2.14
N ASN A 159 13.81 -2.86 -2.08
CA ASN A 159 14.87 -1.88 -1.91
C ASN A 159 14.39 -0.65 -1.12
N PRO A 160 14.68 -0.54 0.18
CA PRO A 160 15.39 -1.52 1.00
C PRO A 160 14.57 -2.80 1.21
N LYS A 161 15.25 -3.92 1.51
CA LYS A 161 14.56 -5.16 1.84
C LYS A 161 14.01 -5.07 3.24
N GLU A 162 12.73 -4.81 3.36
CA GLU A 162 12.00 -4.75 4.61
C GLU A 162 10.70 -5.54 4.49
N VAL A 163 10.24 -6.07 5.61
CA VAL A 163 9.01 -6.86 5.70
C VAL A 163 8.12 -6.26 6.77
N TYR A 164 6.88 -5.97 6.42
CA TYR A 164 5.84 -5.48 7.32
C TYR A 164 4.72 -6.52 7.39
N ALA A 165 4.62 -7.19 8.53
CA ALA A 165 3.55 -8.16 8.77
C ALA A 165 2.31 -7.46 9.31
N VAL A 166 1.16 -7.79 8.73
CA VAL A 166 -0.16 -7.36 9.19
C VAL A 166 -0.96 -8.58 9.59
N LYS A 167 -1.42 -8.61 10.84
CA LYS A 167 -2.32 -9.64 11.37
C LYS A 167 -3.49 -8.96 12.06
N THR A 168 -4.70 -9.28 11.64
CA THR A 168 -5.92 -8.76 12.26
C THR A 168 -7.03 -9.78 12.20
N ALA A 169 -7.95 -9.70 13.16
CA ALA A 169 -9.15 -10.51 13.21
C ALA A 169 -10.37 -9.59 13.14
N ILE A 170 -11.28 -9.87 12.22
CA ILE A 170 -12.42 -9.01 11.90
C ILE A 170 -13.69 -9.81 12.11
N LEU A 171 -14.59 -9.29 12.96
CA LEU A 171 -15.93 -9.81 13.08
C LEU A 171 -16.87 -8.94 12.23
N PRO A 172 -17.52 -9.51 11.18
CA PRO A 172 -18.54 -8.80 10.42
C PRO A 172 -19.70 -8.33 11.32
N TYR A 173 -20.24 -7.16 11.05
CA TYR A 173 -21.32 -6.57 11.88
C TYR A 173 -22.56 -7.46 11.99
N ARG A 174 -22.90 -8.22 10.94
CA ARG A 174 -24.02 -9.17 10.97
C ARG A 174 -23.89 -10.22 12.08
N ASP A 175 -22.65 -10.71 12.31
CA ASP A 175 -22.37 -11.75 13.32
C ASP A 175 -22.32 -11.15 14.73
N PHE A 176 -22.13 -9.84 14.83
CA PHE A 176 -22.12 -9.12 16.09
C PHE A 176 -23.55 -8.81 16.61
N TYR A 177 -24.46 -8.43 15.72
CA TYR A 177 -25.82 -8.04 16.10
C TYR A 177 -26.81 -9.21 16.15
N GLY A 178 -26.37 -10.46 15.91
CA GLY A 178 -27.23 -11.64 16.03
C GLY A 178 -28.52 -11.48 15.24
N VAL A 179 -28.45 -11.10 13.97
CA VAL A 179 -29.64 -11.01 13.11
C VAL A 179 -30.18 -12.41 12.95
N GLN A 180 -31.21 -12.72 13.77
CA GLN A 180 -32.08 -13.89 13.65
C GLN A 180 -32.94 -13.76 12.40
#